data_a604999876180004a07667bb64443af1
#
_entry.id   a604999876180004a07667bb64443af1
#
_cell.length_a   1.000
_cell.length_b   1.000
_cell.length_c   1.000
_cell.angle_alpha   90.00
_cell.angle_beta   90.00
_cell.angle_gamma   90.00
#
_symmetry.space_group_name_H-M   'P 1'
#
loop_
_entity.id
_entity.type
_entity.pdbx_description
1 polymer ?
#
loop_
_entity_poly.entity_id
_entity_poly.type
_entity_poly.pdbx_seq_one_letter_code
_entity_poly.pdbx_strand_id
1 'polypeptide(L)'
;MHWSELSWLAVGFVAQACYGGRFLIQWIASERAGRSIIPIHFWYLSVVGEVLLLAYAVHRRDPVIAVGQLVGLAIYLRNIEFIHRHRNQKSFGGWFRPWLLLALAAGILGYAGAPDAAARALRVDSFWTLFGFLGQFLFTSRFIVQWLFSERAGRSVTPVHFWYLSIVGSLMLLAYAIAVRDPVIILGQAFGTIVYTRNLVLMRRHGADEVAPTEEEPEQMKR
;
A
#
# COMPACT_ATOMS: atom_id res chain seq x y z
N MET A 1 22.85 -19.31 -8.29
CA MET A 1 21.58 -18.84 -7.72
C MET A 1 20.75 -20.07 -7.38
N HIS A 2 20.42 -20.29 -6.11
CA HIS A 2 19.64 -21.47 -5.67
C HIS A 2 18.20 -21.36 -6.19
N TRP A 3 17.58 -22.49 -6.54
CA TRP A 3 16.18 -22.53 -7.01
C TRP A 3 15.21 -21.85 -6.04
N SER A 4 15.48 -21.91 -4.73
CA SER A 4 14.71 -21.23 -3.69
C SER A 4 14.75 -19.70 -3.80
N GLU A 5 15.86 -19.11 -4.16
CA GLU A 5 15.99 -17.65 -4.33
C GLU A 5 15.20 -17.15 -5.55
N LEU A 6 15.22 -17.91 -6.66
CA LEU A 6 14.44 -17.58 -7.86
C LEU A 6 12.94 -17.61 -7.59
N SER A 7 12.45 -18.61 -6.84
CA SER A 7 11.04 -18.70 -6.49
C SER A 7 10.59 -17.53 -5.60
N TRP A 8 11.40 -17.10 -4.65
CA TRP A 8 11.06 -15.94 -3.82
C TRP A 8 11.11 -14.62 -4.59
N LEU A 9 12.06 -14.44 -5.50
CA LEU A 9 12.05 -13.29 -6.42
C LEU A 9 10.78 -13.28 -7.28
N ALA A 10 10.35 -14.45 -7.79
CA ALA A 10 9.10 -14.55 -8.54
C ALA A 10 7.89 -14.14 -7.69
N VAL A 11 7.79 -14.57 -6.43
CA VAL A 11 6.75 -14.13 -5.49
C VAL A 11 6.75 -12.60 -5.36
N GLY A 12 7.93 -11.99 -5.16
CA GLY A 12 8.07 -10.55 -5.06
C GLY A 12 7.64 -9.82 -6.33
N PHE A 13 8.04 -10.30 -7.52
CA PHE A 13 7.62 -9.70 -8.79
C PHE A 13 6.13 -9.88 -9.08
N VAL A 14 5.52 -11.01 -8.69
CA VAL A 14 4.06 -11.19 -8.77
C VAL A 14 3.35 -10.19 -7.86
N ALA A 15 3.86 -9.93 -6.66
CA ALA A 15 3.33 -8.87 -5.80
C ALA A 15 3.38 -7.50 -6.49
N GLN A 16 4.51 -7.15 -7.13
CA GLN A 16 4.64 -5.90 -7.87
C GLN A 16 3.69 -5.84 -9.08
N ALA A 17 3.46 -6.97 -9.77
CA ALA A 17 2.48 -7.06 -10.84
C ALA A 17 1.04 -6.82 -10.32
N CYS A 18 0.69 -7.31 -9.13
CA CYS A 18 -0.58 -6.98 -8.47
C CYS A 18 -0.72 -5.48 -8.22
N TYR A 19 0.33 -4.82 -7.73
CA TYR A 19 0.32 -3.38 -7.50
C TYR A 19 0.25 -2.58 -8.80
N GLY A 20 0.92 -2.99 -9.86
CA GLY A 20 0.78 -2.39 -11.19
C GLY A 20 -0.61 -2.59 -11.77
N GLY A 21 -1.12 -3.81 -11.68
CA GLY A 21 -2.43 -4.21 -12.18
C GLY A 21 -3.59 -3.45 -11.56
N ARG A 22 -3.54 -3.16 -10.24
CA ARG A 22 -4.58 -2.36 -9.57
C ARG A 22 -4.70 -0.95 -10.15
N PHE A 23 -3.57 -0.34 -10.54
CA PHE A 23 -3.58 0.99 -11.17
C PHE A 23 -4.16 0.94 -12.58
N LEU A 24 -3.89 -0.13 -13.35
CA LEU A 24 -4.52 -0.33 -14.66
C LEU A 24 -6.04 -0.50 -14.53
N ILE A 25 -6.50 -1.31 -13.58
CA ILE A 25 -7.93 -1.49 -13.31
C ILE A 25 -8.58 -0.15 -12.93
N GLN A 26 -7.95 0.61 -12.05
CA GLN A 26 -8.43 1.92 -11.65
C GLN A 26 -8.51 2.89 -12.84
N TRP A 27 -7.47 2.90 -13.67
CA TRP A 27 -7.42 3.78 -14.84
C TRP A 27 -8.52 3.45 -15.84
N ILE A 28 -8.65 2.17 -16.24
CA ILE A 28 -9.69 1.72 -17.15
C ILE A 28 -11.09 2.03 -16.62
N ALA A 29 -11.33 1.80 -15.32
CA ALA A 29 -12.60 2.10 -14.69
C ALA A 29 -12.90 3.60 -14.71
N SER A 30 -11.90 4.44 -14.40
CA SER A 30 -12.04 5.89 -14.39
C SER A 30 -12.29 6.47 -15.79
N GLU A 31 -11.60 5.96 -16.82
CA GLU A 31 -11.84 6.36 -18.22
C GLU A 31 -13.27 6.01 -18.68
N ARG A 32 -13.74 4.80 -18.35
CA ARG A 32 -15.11 4.37 -18.69
C ARG A 32 -16.19 5.19 -17.97
N ALA A 33 -15.90 5.60 -16.75
CA ALA A 33 -16.84 6.39 -15.94
C ALA A 33 -16.79 7.90 -16.23
N GLY A 34 -15.80 8.39 -17.01
CA GLY A 34 -15.56 9.82 -17.21
C GLY A 34 -15.20 10.61 -15.95
N ARG A 35 -14.86 9.91 -14.87
CA ARG A 35 -14.47 10.48 -13.56
C ARG A 35 -13.50 9.54 -12.83
N SER A 36 -12.73 10.06 -11.89
CA SER A 36 -11.85 9.22 -11.08
C SER A 36 -12.66 8.34 -10.12
N ILE A 37 -12.50 7.02 -10.25
CA ILE A 37 -13.15 6.02 -9.39
C ILE A 37 -12.14 4.96 -8.95
N ILE A 38 -12.39 4.34 -7.77
CA ILE A 38 -11.60 3.24 -7.25
C ILE A 38 -12.51 2.02 -7.12
N PRO A 39 -12.47 1.07 -8.11
CA PRO A 39 -13.31 -0.12 -8.07
C PRO A 39 -12.88 -1.08 -6.96
N ILE A 40 -13.80 -1.90 -6.46
CA ILE A 40 -13.52 -2.85 -5.37
C ILE A 40 -12.37 -3.82 -5.70
N HIS A 41 -12.20 -4.17 -6.97
CA HIS A 41 -11.12 -5.03 -7.45
C HIS A 41 -9.72 -4.45 -7.19
N PHE A 42 -9.59 -3.11 -7.14
CA PHE A 42 -8.36 -2.44 -6.73
C PHE A 42 -7.94 -2.87 -5.31
N TRP A 43 -8.88 -2.94 -4.38
CA TRP A 43 -8.61 -3.31 -3.00
C TRP A 43 -8.27 -4.79 -2.85
N TYR A 44 -8.99 -5.68 -3.55
CA TYR A 44 -8.68 -7.11 -3.53
C TYR A 44 -7.29 -7.40 -4.08
N LEU A 45 -6.94 -6.79 -5.22
CA LEU A 45 -5.62 -6.97 -5.82
C LEU A 45 -4.52 -6.38 -4.93
N SER A 46 -4.83 -5.29 -4.21
CA SER A 46 -3.95 -4.71 -3.20
C SER A 46 -3.68 -5.68 -2.06
N VAL A 47 -4.71 -6.34 -1.52
CA VAL A 47 -4.55 -7.34 -0.44
C VAL A 47 -3.68 -8.51 -0.91
N VAL A 48 -3.91 -9.03 -2.11
CA VAL A 48 -3.08 -10.12 -2.66
C VAL A 48 -1.62 -9.68 -2.80
N GLY A 49 -1.38 -8.51 -3.38
CA GLY A 49 -0.02 -7.96 -3.50
C GLY A 49 0.66 -7.76 -2.15
N GLU A 50 -0.10 -7.27 -1.15
CA GLU A 50 0.41 -7.03 0.20
C GLU A 50 0.81 -8.32 0.91
N VAL A 51 0.00 -9.37 0.83
CA VAL A 51 0.31 -10.68 1.42
C VAL A 51 1.55 -11.30 0.77
N LEU A 52 1.64 -11.25 -0.55
CA LEU A 52 2.80 -11.78 -1.28
C LEU A 52 4.08 -11.00 -0.95
N LEU A 53 3.99 -9.67 -0.91
CA LEU A 53 5.16 -8.83 -0.60
C LEU A 53 5.57 -8.95 0.87
N LEU A 54 4.61 -9.14 1.79
CA LEU A 54 4.90 -9.45 3.20
C LEU A 54 5.66 -10.77 3.32
N ALA A 55 5.19 -11.83 2.64
CA ALA A 55 5.88 -13.13 2.63
C ALA A 55 7.31 -12.99 2.07
N TYR A 56 7.48 -12.23 1.00
CA TYR A 56 8.78 -11.91 0.43
C TYR A 56 9.69 -11.16 1.43
N ALA A 57 9.17 -10.11 2.07
CA ALA A 57 9.91 -9.30 3.04
C ALA A 57 10.35 -10.11 4.26
N VAL A 58 9.48 -11.01 4.76
CA VAL A 58 9.81 -11.94 5.86
C VAL A 58 10.93 -12.90 5.44
N HIS A 59 10.88 -13.48 4.23
CA HIS A 59 11.94 -14.30 3.69
C HIS A 59 13.28 -13.54 3.59
N ARG A 60 13.22 -12.30 3.09
CA ARG A 60 14.39 -11.41 2.98
C ARG A 60 14.87 -10.90 4.34
N ARG A 61 14.08 -11.10 5.40
CA ARG A 61 14.33 -10.55 6.75
C ARG A 61 14.43 -9.03 6.74
N ASP A 62 13.64 -8.38 5.92
CA ASP A 62 13.57 -6.92 5.79
C ASP A 62 12.45 -6.37 6.68
N PRO A 63 12.77 -5.82 7.87
CA PRO A 63 11.77 -5.30 8.79
C PRO A 63 11.13 -4.00 8.28
N VAL A 64 11.84 -3.21 7.48
CA VAL A 64 11.35 -1.93 6.95
C VAL A 64 10.15 -2.20 6.05
N ILE A 65 10.33 -3.11 5.09
CA ILE A 65 9.27 -3.47 4.15
C ILE A 65 8.15 -4.24 4.86
N ALA A 66 8.49 -5.21 5.73
CA ALA A 66 7.49 -6.02 6.44
C ALA A 66 6.52 -5.16 7.27
N VAL A 67 7.00 -4.16 8.01
CA VAL A 67 6.15 -3.24 8.78
C VAL A 67 5.20 -2.47 7.87
N GLY A 68 5.68 -2.02 6.71
CA GLY A 68 4.85 -1.32 5.72
C GLY A 68 3.70 -2.19 5.22
N GLN A 69 3.97 -3.45 4.88
CA GLN A 69 2.95 -4.38 4.40
C GLN A 69 1.88 -4.67 5.46
N LEU A 70 2.26 -4.81 6.73
CA LEU A 70 1.29 -5.03 7.81
C LEU A 70 0.32 -3.86 7.96
N VAL A 71 0.82 -2.63 7.89
CA VAL A 71 -0.03 -1.43 7.96
C VAL A 71 -0.90 -1.29 6.72
N GLY A 72 -0.33 -1.53 5.52
CA GLY A 72 -1.07 -1.49 4.26
C GLY A 72 -2.21 -2.50 4.23
N LEU A 73 -1.96 -3.74 4.67
CA LEU A 73 -2.97 -4.80 4.76
C LEU A 73 -4.16 -4.37 5.64
N ALA A 74 -3.89 -3.78 6.82
CA ALA A 74 -4.93 -3.28 7.70
C ALA A 74 -5.82 -2.23 7.03
N ILE A 75 -5.20 -1.29 6.28
CA ILE A 75 -5.90 -0.22 5.56
C ILE A 75 -6.76 -0.79 4.42
N TYR A 76 -6.23 -1.72 3.61
CA TYR A 76 -6.95 -2.29 2.48
C TYR A 76 -8.15 -3.13 2.93
N LEU A 77 -7.98 -3.94 3.98
CA LEU A 77 -9.08 -4.70 4.57
C LEU A 77 -10.17 -3.78 5.14
N ARG A 78 -9.76 -2.65 5.75
CA ARG A 78 -10.72 -1.65 6.24
C ARG A 78 -11.52 -1.01 5.11
N ASN A 79 -10.89 -0.69 3.99
CA ASN A 79 -11.58 -0.13 2.82
C ASN A 79 -12.57 -1.13 2.21
N ILE A 80 -12.19 -2.41 2.10
CA ILE A 80 -13.10 -3.47 1.65
C ILE A 80 -14.31 -3.58 2.60
N GLU A 81 -14.08 -3.54 3.92
CA GLU A 81 -15.16 -3.57 4.92
C GLU A 81 -16.12 -2.39 4.74
N PHE A 82 -15.63 -1.18 4.52
CA PHE A 82 -16.46 -0.01 4.26
C PHE A 82 -17.35 -0.20 3.03
N ILE A 83 -16.80 -0.66 1.92
CA ILE A 83 -17.55 -0.88 0.68
C ILE A 83 -18.65 -1.93 0.89
N HIS A 84 -18.34 -3.04 1.57
CA HIS A 84 -19.34 -4.10 1.83
C HIS A 84 -20.46 -3.63 2.78
N ARG A 85 -20.13 -2.81 3.79
CA ARG A 85 -21.15 -2.25 4.70
C ARG A 85 -22.13 -1.34 3.98
N HIS A 86 -21.64 -0.48 3.08
CA HIS A 86 -22.49 0.42 2.29
C HIS A 86 -23.42 -0.32 1.32
N ARG A 87 -23.02 -1.49 0.84
CA ARG A 87 -23.84 -2.35 -0.03
C ARG A 87 -24.86 -3.20 0.70
N ASN A 88 -25.11 -2.97 1.98
CA ASN A 88 -26.02 -3.81 2.79
C ASN A 88 -25.67 -5.32 2.77
N GLN A 89 -24.44 -5.65 2.41
CA GLN A 89 -23.92 -7.00 2.46
C GLN A 89 -23.45 -7.29 3.88
N LYS A 90 -23.71 -8.52 4.35
CA LYS A 90 -23.29 -8.98 5.69
C LYS A 90 -21.83 -8.61 5.94
N SER A 91 -21.55 -7.93 7.07
CA SER A 91 -20.22 -7.43 7.42
C SER A 91 -19.17 -8.54 7.30
N PHE A 92 -18.35 -8.46 6.27
CA PHE A 92 -17.17 -9.31 6.09
C PHE A 92 -16.10 -9.03 7.17
N GLY A 93 -16.14 -7.85 7.79
CA GLY A 93 -15.12 -7.35 8.71
C GLY A 93 -15.09 -8.05 10.08
N GLY A 94 -16.21 -8.59 10.56
CA GLY A 94 -16.25 -9.31 11.84
C GLY A 94 -15.43 -10.59 11.83
N TRP A 95 -15.37 -11.26 10.69
CA TRP A 95 -14.64 -12.53 10.53
C TRP A 95 -13.16 -12.31 10.21
N PHE A 96 -12.79 -11.19 9.56
CA PHE A 96 -11.42 -10.92 9.12
C PHE A 96 -10.52 -10.32 10.21
N ARG A 97 -11.09 -9.61 11.19
CA ARG A 97 -10.35 -9.00 12.31
C ARG A 97 -9.47 -9.99 13.09
N PRO A 98 -9.99 -11.17 13.51
CA PRO A 98 -9.15 -12.14 14.23
C PRO A 98 -8.02 -12.69 13.36
N TRP A 99 -8.23 -12.90 12.06
CA TRP A 99 -7.19 -13.38 11.14
C TRP A 99 -6.11 -12.32 10.87
N LEU A 100 -6.48 -11.04 10.80
CA LEU A 100 -5.52 -9.94 10.73
C LEU A 100 -4.67 -9.87 12.00
N LEU A 101 -5.29 -9.96 13.17
CA LEU A 101 -4.57 -9.98 14.45
C LEU A 101 -3.67 -11.21 14.56
N LEU A 102 -4.13 -12.36 14.10
CA LEU A 102 -3.32 -13.59 14.03
C LEU A 102 -2.15 -13.46 13.05
N ALA A 103 -2.35 -12.87 11.87
CA ALA A 103 -1.28 -12.62 10.91
C ALA A 103 -0.26 -11.61 11.45
N LEU A 104 -0.72 -10.53 12.10
CA LEU A 104 0.12 -9.57 12.81
C LEU A 104 0.91 -10.25 13.95
N ALA A 105 0.24 -11.04 14.78
CA ALA A 105 0.87 -11.77 15.87
C ALA A 105 1.86 -12.80 15.35
N ALA A 106 1.52 -13.57 14.32
CA ALA A 106 2.42 -14.54 13.69
C ALA A 106 3.64 -13.86 13.05
N GLY A 107 3.45 -12.70 12.40
CA GLY A 107 4.55 -11.88 11.87
C GLY A 107 5.48 -11.37 12.97
N ILE A 108 4.92 -10.85 14.06
CA ILE A 108 5.68 -10.36 15.22
C ILE A 108 6.37 -11.53 15.94
N LEU A 109 5.67 -12.63 16.18
CA LEU A 109 6.24 -13.81 16.86
C LEU A 109 7.29 -14.50 16.01
N GLY A 110 7.08 -14.64 14.70
CA GLY A 110 8.06 -15.18 13.77
C GLY A 110 9.33 -14.32 13.71
N TYR A 111 9.16 -13.00 13.79
CA TYR A 111 10.28 -12.05 13.87
C TYR A 111 10.97 -12.10 15.25
N ALA A 112 10.19 -12.14 16.34
CA ALA A 112 10.71 -12.21 17.71
C ALA A 112 11.33 -13.57 18.06
N GLY A 113 10.84 -14.67 17.46
CA GLY A 113 11.39 -16.02 17.62
C GLY A 113 12.72 -16.23 16.90
N ALA A 114 13.21 -15.24 16.15
CA ALA A 114 14.54 -15.23 15.54
C ALA A 114 15.43 -14.17 16.22
N PRO A 115 15.99 -14.43 17.40
CA PRO A 115 16.78 -13.43 18.18
C PRO A 115 17.93 -12.83 17.37
N ASP A 116 18.50 -13.61 16.45
CA ASP A 116 19.49 -13.12 15.48
C ASP A 116 18.90 -12.19 14.41
N ALA A 117 17.60 -12.21 14.16
CA ALA A 117 16.99 -11.32 13.18
C ALA A 117 16.84 -9.89 13.71
N ALA A 118 16.44 -9.72 14.97
CA ALA A 118 16.44 -8.43 15.66
C ALA A 118 17.86 -7.86 15.77
N ALA A 119 18.84 -8.69 16.17
CA ALA A 119 20.26 -8.31 16.25
C ALA A 119 20.85 -7.99 14.87
N ARG A 120 20.40 -8.63 13.79
CA ARG A 120 20.84 -8.34 12.42
C ARG A 120 20.12 -7.13 11.81
N ALA A 121 18.83 -6.93 12.09
CA ALA A 121 18.12 -5.70 11.72
C ALA A 121 18.75 -4.45 12.34
N LEU A 122 19.31 -4.60 13.55
CA LEU A 122 20.10 -3.54 14.21
C LEU A 122 21.55 -3.45 13.71
N ARG A 123 22.05 -4.45 12.96
CA ARG A 123 23.41 -4.48 12.37
C ARG A 123 23.47 -4.16 10.89
N VAL A 124 22.34 -4.18 10.16
CA VAL A 124 22.29 -3.57 8.83
C VAL A 124 22.59 -2.10 9.07
N ASP A 125 23.65 -1.60 8.45
CA ASP A 125 24.15 -0.22 8.50
C ASP A 125 23.08 0.70 9.13
N SER A 126 23.23 1.06 10.40
CA SER A 126 22.15 1.68 11.21
C SER A 126 21.55 2.91 10.53
N PHE A 127 22.34 3.54 9.66
CA PHE A 127 21.89 4.67 8.83
C PHE A 127 20.83 4.24 7.80
N TRP A 128 21.10 3.22 6.97
CA TRP A 128 20.15 2.81 5.92
C TRP A 128 18.87 2.22 6.48
N THR A 129 18.96 1.47 7.57
CA THR A 129 17.77 0.92 8.23
C THR A 129 16.89 2.03 8.81
N LEU A 130 17.51 3.00 9.53
CA LEU A 130 16.79 4.15 10.07
C LEU A 130 16.18 5.02 8.96
N PHE A 131 16.94 5.27 7.89
CA PHE A 131 16.49 5.99 6.72
C PHE A 131 15.31 5.29 6.04
N GLY A 132 15.37 3.96 5.91
CA GLY A 132 14.27 3.13 5.37
C GLY A 132 13.02 3.21 6.24
N PHE A 133 13.15 3.12 7.57
CA PHE A 133 12.01 3.29 8.49
C PHE A 133 11.40 4.69 8.42
N LEU A 134 12.21 5.72 8.30
CA LEU A 134 11.71 7.09 8.10
C LEU A 134 10.95 7.21 6.77
N GLY A 135 11.50 6.66 5.68
CA GLY A 135 10.82 6.56 4.39
C GLY A 135 9.51 5.80 4.48
N GLN A 136 9.50 4.66 5.17
CA GLN A 136 8.31 3.84 5.39
C GLN A 136 7.26 4.58 6.24
N PHE A 137 7.69 5.29 7.27
CA PHE A 137 6.79 6.12 8.08
C PHE A 137 6.12 7.22 7.25
N LEU A 138 6.89 7.97 6.45
CA LEU A 138 6.36 9.01 5.56
C LEU A 138 5.41 8.39 4.51
N PHE A 139 5.80 7.26 3.93
CA PHE A 139 4.99 6.58 2.94
C PHE A 139 3.66 6.06 3.52
N THR A 140 3.67 5.60 4.75
CA THR A 140 2.47 5.11 5.45
C THR A 140 1.60 6.27 5.95
N SER A 141 2.20 7.35 6.45
CA SER A 141 1.49 8.51 6.99
C SER A 141 0.56 9.18 5.98
N ARG A 142 0.79 8.99 4.67
CA ARG A 142 -0.12 9.46 3.61
C ARG A 142 -1.56 8.96 3.79
N PHE A 143 -1.73 7.73 4.27
CA PHE A 143 -3.06 7.15 4.52
C PHE A 143 -3.72 7.74 5.77
N ILE A 144 -2.94 8.09 6.79
CA ILE A 144 -3.45 8.80 7.96
C ILE A 144 -3.95 10.18 7.55
N VAL A 145 -3.15 10.89 6.74
CA VAL A 145 -3.54 12.19 6.20
C VAL A 145 -4.82 12.07 5.36
N GLN A 146 -4.87 11.10 4.45
CA GLN A 146 -6.06 10.83 3.65
C GLN A 146 -7.29 10.57 4.53
N TRP A 147 -7.16 9.73 5.54
CA TRP A 147 -8.25 9.40 6.45
C TRP A 147 -8.76 10.65 7.19
N LEU A 148 -7.86 11.46 7.77
CA LEU A 148 -8.24 12.68 8.48
C LEU A 148 -9.00 13.69 7.58
N PHE A 149 -8.56 13.84 6.33
CA PHE A 149 -9.26 14.71 5.38
C PHE A 149 -10.60 14.12 4.97
N SER A 150 -10.70 12.81 4.77
CA SER A 150 -11.95 12.13 4.42
C SER A 150 -12.99 12.19 5.54
N GLU A 151 -12.58 12.02 6.81
CA GLU A 151 -13.45 12.18 7.98
C GLU A 151 -14.01 13.62 8.07
N ARG A 152 -13.16 14.63 7.88
CA ARG A 152 -13.61 16.04 7.91
C ARG A 152 -14.55 16.39 6.75
N ALA A 153 -14.33 15.78 5.59
CA ALA A 153 -15.14 16.03 4.39
C ALA A 153 -16.44 15.21 4.37
N GLY A 154 -16.61 14.21 5.25
CA GLY A 154 -17.73 13.25 5.23
C GLY A 154 -17.78 12.38 3.98
N ARG A 155 -16.69 12.35 3.19
CA ARG A 155 -16.57 11.57 1.94
C ARG A 155 -15.10 11.20 1.72
N SER A 156 -14.84 10.18 0.89
CA SER A 156 -13.47 9.80 0.54
C SER A 156 -12.81 10.91 -0.30
N VAL A 157 -11.72 11.48 0.23
CA VAL A 157 -10.94 12.53 -0.43
C VAL A 157 -9.46 12.17 -0.45
N THR A 158 -8.76 12.54 -1.52
CA THR A 158 -7.31 12.37 -1.63
C THR A 158 -6.65 13.74 -1.71
N PRO A 159 -6.19 14.30 -0.56
CA PRO A 159 -5.60 15.63 -0.54
C PRO A 159 -4.23 15.65 -1.24
N VAL A 160 -3.81 16.82 -1.71
CA VAL A 160 -2.51 16.99 -2.38
C VAL A 160 -1.33 16.49 -1.53
N HIS A 161 -1.42 16.62 -0.22
CA HIS A 161 -0.40 16.14 0.74
C HIS A 161 -0.16 14.62 0.64
N PHE A 162 -1.18 13.84 0.28
CA PHE A 162 -1.05 12.40 0.04
C PHE A 162 -0.01 12.12 -1.04
N TRP A 163 -0.01 12.88 -2.13
CA TRP A 163 0.92 12.70 -3.24
C TRP A 163 2.34 13.15 -2.89
N TYR A 164 2.51 14.25 -2.15
CA TYR A 164 3.83 14.67 -1.68
C TYR A 164 4.46 13.64 -0.75
N LEU A 165 3.71 13.14 0.24
CA LEU A 165 4.17 12.09 1.15
C LEU A 165 4.49 10.80 0.40
N SER A 166 3.69 10.47 -0.64
CA SER A 166 3.92 9.31 -1.49
C SER A 166 5.25 9.43 -2.25
N ILE A 167 5.52 10.58 -2.85
CA ILE A 167 6.75 10.81 -3.63
C ILE A 167 7.97 10.79 -2.72
N VAL A 168 7.95 11.57 -1.63
CA VAL A 168 9.10 11.64 -0.71
C VAL A 168 9.37 10.27 -0.09
N GLY A 169 8.34 9.62 0.45
CA GLY A 169 8.47 8.30 1.06
C GLY A 169 8.94 7.24 0.07
N SER A 170 8.41 7.23 -1.18
CA SER A 170 8.84 6.26 -2.19
C SER A 170 10.28 6.50 -2.67
N LEU A 171 10.73 7.75 -2.79
CA LEU A 171 12.13 8.05 -3.12
C LEU A 171 13.09 7.61 -2.01
N MET A 172 12.72 7.80 -0.75
CA MET A 172 13.51 7.32 0.38
C MET A 172 13.58 5.78 0.40
N LEU A 173 12.44 5.11 0.18
CA LEU A 173 12.39 3.65 0.10
C LEU A 173 13.13 3.12 -1.13
N LEU A 174 13.10 3.84 -2.25
CA LEU A 174 13.88 3.50 -3.43
C LEU A 174 15.40 3.57 -3.15
N ALA A 175 15.86 4.64 -2.50
CA ALA A 175 17.26 4.78 -2.10
C ALA A 175 17.67 3.67 -1.11
N TYR A 176 16.82 3.35 -0.13
CA TYR A 176 16.99 2.22 0.76
C TYR A 176 17.11 0.90 -0.01
N ALA A 177 16.17 0.62 -0.93
CA ALA A 177 16.14 -0.60 -1.71
C ALA A 177 17.39 -0.77 -2.60
N ILE A 178 17.94 0.33 -3.15
CA ILE A 178 19.20 0.34 -3.89
C ILE A 178 20.36 -0.03 -2.96
N ALA A 179 20.41 0.53 -1.75
CA ALA A 179 21.46 0.26 -0.78
C ALA A 179 21.46 -1.22 -0.33
N VAL A 180 20.27 -1.81 -0.10
CA VAL A 180 20.14 -3.24 0.26
C VAL A 180 20.11 -4.17 -0.95
N ARG A 181 20.20 -3.63 -2.17
CA ARG A 181 20.23 -4.35 -3.45
C ARG A 181 19.01 -5.26 -3.66
N ASP A 182 17.81 -4.77 -3.34
CA ASP A 182 16.57 -5.52 -3.53
C ASP A 182 15.86 -5.12 -4.83
N PRO A 183 15.95 -5.93 -5.91
CA PRO A 183 15.39 -5.57 -7.22
C PRO A 183 13.85 -5.51 -7.22
N VAL A 184 13.18 -6.25 -6.35
CA VAL A 184 11.72 -6.26 -6.24
C VAL A 184 11.23 -4.92 -5.71
N ILE A 185 11.85 -4.44 -4.63
CA ILE A 185 11.47 -3.16 -4.01
C ILE A 185 11.89 -1.99 -4.90
N ILE A 186 13.07 -2.06 -5.55
CA ILE A 186 13.52 -1.06 -6.53
C ILE A 186 12.46 -0.87 -7.61
N LEU A 187 12.00 -1.97 -8.24
CA LEU A 187 11.00 -1.91 -9.30
C LEU A 187 9.68 -1.29 -8.80
N GLY A 188 9.19 -1.75 -7.64
CA GLY A 188 7.95 -1.25 -7.05
C GLY A 188 7.98 0.22 -6.72
N GLN A 189 9.04 0.70 -6.06
CA GLN A 189 9.17 2.10 -5.67
C GLN A 189 9.41 3.02 -6.87
N ALA A 190 10.19 2.59 -7.87
CA ALA A 190 10.41 3.35 -9.10
C ALA A 190 9.08 3.52 -9.87
N PHE A 191 8.33 2.44 -10.08
CA PHE A 191 7.02 2.48 -10.73
C PHE A 191 6.02 3.35 -9.95
N GLY A 192 5.95 3.17 -8.62
CA GLY A 192 5.09 3.96 -7.74
C GLY A 192 5.40 5.46 -7.84
N THR A 193 6.69 5.83 -7.82
CA THR A 193 7.11 7.23 -7.92
C THR A 193 6.63 7.88 -9.21
N ILE A 194 6.69 7.17 -10.34
CA ILE A 194 6.18 7.67 -11.64
C ILE A 194 4.66 7.93 -11.55
N VAL A 195 3.91 6.98 -10.99
CA VAL A 195 2.45 7.09 -10.86
C VAL A 195 2.08 8.27 -9.92
N TYR A 196 2.76 8.42 -8.78
CA TYR A 196 2.48 9.49 -7.82
C TYR A 196 2.80 10.86 -8.40
N THR A 197 3.93 10.99 -9.12
CA THR A 197 4.31 12.24 -9.81
C THR A 197 3.28 12.61 -10.88
N ARG A 198 2.83 11.64 -11.69
CA ARG A 198 1.77 11.86 -12.69
C ARG A 198 0.49 12.38 -12.03
N ASN A 199 0.04 11.73 -10.96
CA ASN A 199 -1.19 12.14 -10.25
C ASN A 199 -1.07 13.54 -9.65
N LEU A 200 0.09 13.88 -9.07
CA LEU A 200 0.35 15.23 -8.56
C LEU A 200 0.29 16.29 -9.67
N VAL A 201 0.87 16.00 -10.84
CA VAL A 201 0.83 16.90 -12.01
C VAL A 201 -0.60 17.10 -12.51
N LEU A 202 -1.39 16.02 -12.56
CA LEU A 202 -2.81 16.09 -12.98
C LEU A 202 -3.62 16.94 -12.00
N MET A 203 -3.48 16.73 -10.70
CA MET A 203 -4.18 17.55 -9.69
C MET A 203 -3.82 19.05 -9.80
N ARG A 204 -2.55 19.37 -10.05
CA ARG A 204 -2.13 20.78 -10.23
C ARG A 204 -2.70 21.42 -11.49
N ARG A 205 -2.96 20.64 -12.55
CA ARG A 205 -3.51 21.13 -13.83
C ARG A 205 -5.03 21.36 -13.78
N HIS A 206 -5.76 20.56 -13.00
CA HIS A 206 -7.22 20.59 -12.95
C HIS A 206 -7.79 21.34 -11.73
N GLY A 207 -6.94 21.96 -10.90
CA GLY A 207 -7.34 22.60 -9.64
C GLY A 207 -7.39 21.57 -8.48
N ALA A 208 -7.02 22.02 -7.29
CA ALA A 208 -6.88 21.16 -6.10
C ALA A 208 -8.22 20.61 -5.55
N ASP A 209 -9.35 20.96 -6.16
CA ASP A 209 -10.71 20.72 -5.63
C ASP A 209 -11.40 19.49 -6.24
N GLU A 210 -10.84 18.86 -7.27
CA GLU A 210 -11.45 17.68 -7.86
C GLU A 210 -10.99 16.42 -7.15
N VAL A 211 -11.56 16.24 -5.98
CA VAL A 211 -11.47 15.05 -5.16
C VAL A 211 -12.19 13.90 -5.83
N ALA A 212 -11.48 12.85 -6.16
CA ALA A 212 -12.08 11.63 -6.70
C ALA A 212 -13.08 11.01 -5.72
N PRO A 213 -14.39 11.00 -6.02
CA PRO A 213 -15.34 10.24 -5.23
C PRO A 213 -15.06 8.74 -5.40
N THR A 214 -15.17 7.99 -4.31
CA THR A 214 -15.30 6.54 -4.38
C THR A 214 -16.61 6.18 -5.07
N GLU A 215 -16.67 5.07 -5.77
CA GLU A 215 -17.68 4.57 -6.71
C GLU A 215 -19.15 4.50 -6.25
N GLU A 216 -19.60 5.17 -5.20
CA GLU A 216 -20.96 4.99 -4.69
C GLU A 216 -21.65 6.29 -4.22
N GLU A 217 -21.86 7.25 -5.14
CA GLU A 217 -23.05 8.07 -5.00
C GLU A 217 -24.18 7.41 -5.81
N PRO A 218 -25.28 6.94 -5.15
CA PRO A 218 -26.43 6.44 -5.87
C PRO A 218 -27.02 7.58 -6.70
N GLU A 219 -27.48 7.26 -7.88
CA GLU A 219 -28.23 8.10 -8.84
C GLU A 219 -29.51 8.75 -8.25
N GLN A 220 -29.69 8.71 -6.94
CA GLN A 220 -30.91 9.16 -6.22
C GLN A 220 -30.94 10.65 -5.87
N MET A 221 -29.91 11.45 -6.19
CA MET A 221 -29.93 12.89 -5.92
C MET A 221 -30.18 13.74 -7.19
N LYS A 222 -30.73 13.12 -8.24
CA LYS A 222 -31.24 13.81 -9.45
C LYS A 222 -32.74 13.73 -9.58
N ARG A 223 -33.48 13.90 -8.48
CA ARG A 223 -34.92 14.20 -8.57
C ARG A 223 -35.30 15.38 -7.69
#